data_8a1ae068abb2319ca12c89e894f7a1da
#
_entry.id   8a1ae068abb2319ca12c89e894f7a1da
#
_cell.length_a   1.000
_cell.length_b   1.000
_cell.length_c   1.000
_cell.angle_alpha   90.00
_cell.angle_beta   90.00
_cell.angle_gamma   90.00
#
_symmetry.space_group_name_H-M   'P 1'
#
loop_
_entity.id
_entity.type
_entity.pdbx_description
1 polymer ?
#
loop_
_entity_poly.entity_id
_entity_poly.type
_entity_poly.pdbx_seq_one_letter_code
_entity_poly.pdbx_strand_id
1 'polypeptide(L)'
;MAPLRIAFFGLPLAALLLARDGHEILLCAVCRKDAIGIRRARRIFQPDRVVVKPAIANSPALLTRVRELKPDLVVSWFWTTLLPMDVIRAARLGGIGVHPSLLPRHRGPDPTFWAIASGDTETGVTVHRLAEAYDTGDILDAERLAIDPSWNAWELARALDRPSLRKLRETVGRLARGETVPGVPQDPALATQAPTPDDATCALRWSWPTEQILRHIRALAPAPGAWTEINGRLVTVLRASPAPSFPAALEPGEGTIVDGLPIVRAGDGAVVLVACEIEGEPASREDLVELFESR
;
A
#
# COMPACT_ATOMS: atom_id res chain seq x y z
N MET A 1 1.89 33.34 -5.13
CA MET A 1 2.61 32.07 -5.26
C MET A 1 2.69 31.76 -6.75
N ALA A 2 3.89 31.55 -7.31
CA ALA A 2 4.00 31.20 -8.72
C ALA A 2 3.56 29.75 -8.93
N PRO A 3 2.67 29.45 -9.89
CA PRO A 3 2.26 28.09 -10.18
C PRO A 3 3.46 27.26 -10.66
N LEU A 4 3.62 26.05 -10.14
CA LEU A 4 4.57 25.07 -10.68
C LEU A 4 3.97 24.33 -11.86
N ARG A 5 4.80 24.01 -12.83
CA ARG A 5 4.49 23.13 -13.96
C ARG A 5 4.89 21.71 -13.60
N ILE A 6 3.91 20.82 -13.47
CA ILE A 6 4.09 19.50 -12.85
C ILE A 6 3.89 18.38 -13.88
N ALA A 7 4.87 17.46 -13.96
CA ALA A 7 4.67 16.13 -14.52
C ALA A 7 4.29 15.16 -13.38
N PHE A 8 3.06 14.69 -13.39
CA PHE A 8 2.48 13.87 -12.33
C PHE A 8 2.39 12.40 -12.74
N PHE A 9 2.76 11.52 -11.81
CA PHE A 9 2.71 10.06 -11.94
C PHE A 9 1.96 9.44 -10.75
N GLY A 10 0.85 8.74 -11.01
CA GLY A 10 0.12 8.05 -9.94
C GLY A 10 -1.39 8.12 -10.05
N LEU A 11 -2.08 8.16 -8.90
CA LEU A 11 -3.54 8.20 -8.86
C LEU A 11 -4.06 9.63 -9.08
N PRO A 12 -5.14 9.83 -9.87
CA PRO A 12 -5.60 11.14 -10.32
C PRO A 12 -5.94 12.14 -9.22
N LEU A 13 -6.33 11.66 -8.02
CA LEU A 13 -6.78 12.51 -6.92
C LEU A 13 -5.73 13.56 -6.53
N ALA A 14 -4.47 13.15 -6.38
CA ALA A 14 -3.40 14.08 -6.01
C ALA A 14 -3.16 15.14 -7.09
N ALA A 15 -3.14 14.74 -8.38
CA ALA A 15 -3.01 15.70 -9.49
C ALA A 15 -4.17 16.70 -9.51
N LEU A 16 -5.41 16.26 -9.26
CA LEU A 16 -6.59 17.12 -9.20
C LEU A 16 -6.51 18.12 -8.04
N LEU A 17 -5.97 17.71 -6.90
CA LEU A 17 -5.78 18.60 -5.75
C LEU A 17 -4.68 19.62 -6.01
N LEU A 18 -3.55 19.20 -6.58
CA LEU A 18 -2.47 20.12 -6.98
C LEU A 18 -2.93 21.15 -8.01
N ALA A 19 -3.76 20.75 -8.98
CA ALA A 19 -4.37 21.68 -9.92
C ALA A 19 -5.33 22.67 -9.22
N ARG A 20 -6.10 22.20 -8.25
CA ARG A 20 -6.96 23.06 -7.42
C ARG A 20 -6.16 24.06 -6.59
N ASP A 21 -4.93 23.73 -6.20
CA ASP A 21 -4.02 24.62 -5.50
C ASP A 21 -3.35 25.64 -6.44
N GLY A 22 -3.69 25.62 -7.74
CA GLY A 22 -3.24 26.58 -8.74
C GLY A 22 -2.02 26.13 -9.54
N HIS A 23 -1.56 24.89 -9.41
CA HIS A 23 -0.44 24.35 -10.18
C HIS A 23 -0.90 23.87 -11.57
N GLU A 24 -0.01 23.94 -12.57
CA GLU A 24 -0.28 23.46 -13.92
C GLU A 24 0.15 21.99 -14.05
N ILE A 25 -0.79 21.10 -14.35
CA ILE A 25 -0.49 19.69 -14.63
C ILE A 25 -0.22 19.54 -16.13
N LEU A 26 1.04 19.41 -16.50
CA LEU A 26 1.49 19.24 -17.89
C LEU A 26 1.25 17.82 -18.40
N LEU A 27 1.40 16.85 -17.51
CA LEU A 27 1.20 15.43 -17.74
C LEU A 27 0.61 14.80 -16.49
N CYS A 28 -0.41 13.97 -16.66
CA CYS A 28 -0.96 13.12 -15.61
C CYS A 28 -0.89 11.66 -16.08
N ALA A 29 0.18 10.96 -15.73
CA ALA A 29 0.34 9.54 -15.99
C ALA A 29 -0.35 8.73 -14.89
N VAL A 30 -1.33 7.92 -15.25
CA VAL A 30 -2.18 7.18 -14.31
C VAL A 30 -1.86 5.68 -14.38
N CYS A 31 -1.63 5.05 -13.23
CA CYS A 31 -1.16 3.67 -13.17
C CYS A 31 -2.20 2.61 -13.55
N ARG A 32 -3.51 2.91 -13.55
CA ARG A 32 -4.54 1.92 -13.92
C ARG A 32 -5.78 2.56 -14.55
N LYS A 33 -6.46 1.78 -15.43
CA LYS A 33 -7.61 2.24 -16.24
C LYS A 33 -8.84 2.60 -15.41
N ASP A 34 -9.03 1.95 -14.29
CA ASP A 34 -10.17 2.05 -13.38
C ASP A 34 -9.91 3.03 -12.22
N ALA A 35 -8.80 3.77 -12.25
CA ALA A 35 -8.44 4.71 -11.20
C ALA A 35 -9.58 5.73 -10.95
N ILE A 36 -10.00 5.82 -9.68
CA ILE A 36 -11.02 6.76 -9.26
C ILE A 36 -10.58 8.20 -9.61
N GLY A 37 -11.49 8.96 -10.26
CA GLY A 37 -11.20 10.34 -10.65
C GLY A 37 -10.62 10.51 -12.06
N ILE A 38 -10.31 9.43 -12.80
CA ILE A 38 -9.72 9.52 -14.15
C ILE A 38 -10.62 10.29 -15.15
N ARG A 39 -11.95 10.10 -15.08
CA ARG A 39 -12.91 10.84 -15.92
C ARG A 39 -12.85 12.34 -15.61
N ARG A 40 -12.70 12.70 -14.33
CA ARG A 40 -12.57 14.09 -13.90
C ARG A 40 -11.23 14.68 -14.33
N ALA A 41 -10.14 13.93 -14.21
CA ALA A 41 -8.83 14.35 -14.68
C ALA A 41 -8.82 14.66 -16.17
N ARG A 42 -9.38 13.79 -17.02
CA ARG A 42 -9.51 14.01 -18.47
C ARG A 42 -10.33 15.25 -18.83
N ARG A 43 -11.34 15.59 -18.00
CA ARG A 43 -12.15 16.80 -18.23
C ARG A 43 -11.40 18.07 -17.86
N ILE A 44 -10.55 18.02 -16.83
CA ILE A 44 -9.85 19.19 -16.29
C ILE A 44 -8.52 19.44 -16.99
N PHE A 45 -7.74 18.37 -17.30
CA PHE A 45 -6.36 18.51 -17.80
C PHE A 45 -6.22 18.49 -19.33
N GLN A 46 -7.27 18.46 -20.09
CA GLN A 46 -7.26 18.12 -21.51
C GLN A 46 -6.91 16.62 -21.74
N PRO A 47 -7.57 15.97 -22.71
CA PRO A 47 -7.43 14.51 -22.89
C PRO A 47 -6.01 14.04 -23.24
N ASP A 48 -5.25 14.85 -23.97
CA ASP A 48 -3.88 14.57 -24.36
C ASP A 48 -2.88 14.61 -23.21
N ARG A 49 -3.17 15.34 -22.13
CA ARG A 49 -2.35 15.39 -20.93
C ARG A 49 -2.55 14.19 -20.00
N VAL A 50 -3.58 13.40 -20.17
CA VAL A 50 -3.88 12.23 -19.33
C VAL A 50 -3.50 10.94 -20.04
N VAL A 51 -2.40 10.33 -19.60
CA VAL A 51 -1.92 9.06 -20.14
C VAL A 51 -2.25 7.95 -19.14
N VAL A 52 -3.05 6.98 -19.58
CA VAL A 52 -3.45 5.85 -18.74
C VAL A 52 -2.56 4.68 -19.02
N LYS A 53 -1.85 4.24 -17.99
CA LYS A 53 -0.91 3.12 -17.97
C LYS A 53 -0.29 2.94 -19.35
N PRO A 54 0.73 3.70 -19.71
CA PRO A 54 1.54 3.31 -20.82
C PRO A 54 1.93 1.87 -20.53
N ALA A 55 1.77 0.99 -21.51
CA ALA A 55 2.06 -0.45 -21.36
C ALA A 55 3.47 -0.68 -20.79
N ILE A 56 4.29 0.35 -20.85
CA ILE A 56 5.60 0.47 -20.22
C ILE A 56 5.65 1.86 -19.58
N ALA A 57 5.65 1.92 -18.25
CA ALA A 57 5.75 3.18 -17.49
C ALA A 57 6.94 4.04 -17.91
N ASN A 58 7.96 3.41 -18.46
CA ASN A 58 9.21 4.00 -18.94
C ASN A 58 9.34 3.89 -20.46
N SER A 59 8.23 3.96 -21.21
CA SER A 59 8.32 3.95 -22.67
C SER A 59 9.13 5.16 -23.15
N PRO A 60 10.01 4.96 -24.17
CA PRO A 60 10.82 6.07 -24.71
C PRO A 60 9.99 7.29 -25.10
N ALA A 61 8.77 7.06 -25.62
CA ALA A 61 7.83 8.13 -25.98
C ALA A 61 7.38 8.95 -24.79
N LEU A 62 7.03 8.32 -23.65
CA LEU A 62 6.66 9.04 -22.43
C LEU A 62 7.84 9.83 -21.85
N LEU A 63 9.02 9.20 -21.81
CA LEU A 63 10.25 9.84 -21.33
C LEU A 63 10.61 11.06 -22.17
N THR A 64 10.56 10.94 -23.51
CA THR A 64 10.80 12.05 -24.44
C THR A 64 9.80 13.17 -24.21
N ARG A 65 8.52 12.85 -24.09
CA ARG A 65 7.46 13.84 -23.81
C ARG A 65 7.71 14.61 -22.50
N VAL A 66 8.11 13.92 -21.42
CA VAL A 66 8.42 14.62 -20.15
C VAL A 66 9.59 15.58 -20.31
N ARG A 67 10.64 15.18 -21.05
CA ARG A 67 11.79 16.06 -21.33
C ARG A 67 11.39 17.29 -22.15
N GLU A 68 10.55 17.12 -23.16
CA GLU A 68 10.06 18.23 -24.01
C GLU A 68 9.17 19.20 -23.24
N LEU A 69 8.37 18.72 -22.30
CA LEU A 69 7.50 19.53 -21.45
C LEU A 69 8.28 20.42 -20.48
N LYS A 70 9.53 20.06 -20.14
CA LYS A 70 10.40 20.79 -19.19
C LYS A 70 9.64 21.19 -17.93
N PRO A 71 9.15 20.23 -17.13
CA PRO A 71 8.40 20.54 -15.92
C PRO A 71 9.28 21.23 -14.88
N ASP A 72 8.67 21.96 -13.96
CA ASP A 72 9.35 22.45 -12.77
C ASP A 72 9.60 21.33 -11.78
N LEU A 73 8.64 20.40 -11.66
CA LEU A 73 8.67 19.34 -10.68
C LEU A 73 8.06 18.04 -11.24
N VAL A 74 8.69 16.90 -10.95
CA VAL A 74 8.10 15.58 -11.10
C VAL A 74 7.47 15.18 -9.76
N VAL A 75 6.22 14.73 -9.78
CA VAL A 75 5.50 14.28 -8.58
C VAL A 75 5.06 12.83 -8.76
N SER A 76 5.36 11.98 -7.79
CA SER A 76 4.91 10.59 -7.70
C SER A 76 3.99 10.38 -6.50
N TRP A 77 2.78 9.84 -6.72
CA TRP A 77 1.86 9.45 -5.67
C TRP A 77 1.15 8.15 -6.01
N PHE A 78 1.48 7.07 -5.31
CA PHE A 78 1.04 5.71 -5.65
C PHE A 78 1.39 5.28 -7.08
N TRP A 79 2.56 5.65 -7.56
CA TRP A 79 3.12 5.13 -8.80
C TRP A 79 3.88 3.84 -8.53
N THR A 80 3.70 2.81 -9.37
CA THR A 80 4.11 1.44 -9.08
C THR A 80 5.44 1.02 -9.72
N THR A 81 6.07 1.90 -10.49
CA THR A 81 7.34 1.61 -11.16
C THR A 81 8.37 2.69 -10.93
N LEU A 82 9.64 2.31 -10.97
CA LEU A 82 10.75 3.24 -10.82
C LEU A 82 10.77 4.25 -11.99
N LEU A 83 10.82 5.53 -11.67
CA LEU A 83 11.00 6.58 -12.68
C LEU A 83 12.49 6.75 -12.98
N PRO A 84 12.91 6.73 -14.26
CA PRO A 84 14.31 6.93 -14.62
C PRO A 84 14.83 8.29 -14.20
N MET A 85 16.09 8.35 -13.77
CA MET A 85 16.71 9.58 -13.29
C MET A 85 16.76 10.71 -14.32
N ASP A 86 16.80 10.39 -15.60
CA ASP A 86 16.76 11.39 -16.67
C ASP A 86 15.40 12.08 -16.80
N VAL A 87 14.29 11.40 -16.43
CA VAL A 87 12.95 12.02 -16.27
C VAL A 87 12.94 12.96 -15.08
N ILE A 88 13.50 12.53 -13.96
CA ILE A 88 13.56 13.33 -12.74
C ILE A 88 14.44 14.57 -12.94
N ARG A 89 15.61 14.41 -13.59
CA ARG A 89 16.55 15.48 -13.91
C ARG A 89 16.04 16.46 -15.00
N ALA A 90 15.03 16.08 -15.78
CA ALA A 90 14.37 16.97 -16.72
C ALA A 90 13.58 18.09 -16.02
N ALA A 91 13.22 17.91 -14.75
CA ALA A 91 12.53 18.89 -13.95
C ALA A 91 13.51 19.77 -13.17
N ARG A 92 13.31 21.10 -13.22
CA ARG A 92 14.19 22.10 -12.56
C ARG A 92 14.36 21.86 -11.06
N LEU A 93 13.32 21.40 -10.36
CA LEU A 93 13.30 21.09 -8.92
C LEU A 93 13.48 19.59 -8.63
N GLY A 94 13.76 18.80 -9.67
CA GLY A 94 13.84 17.35 -9.55
C GLY A 94 12.48 16.68 -9.33
N GLY A 95 12.47 15.61 -8.56
CA GLY A 95 11.26 14.85 -8.28
C GLY A 95 11.02 14.60 -6.79
N ILE A 96 9.74 14.51 -6.41
CA ILE A 96 9.32 14.11 -5.08
C ILE A 96 8.30 12.99 -5.15
N GLY A 97 8.34 12.09 -4.18
CA GLY A 97 7.37 11.03 -3.96
C GLY A 97 6.77 11.09 -2.57
N VAL A 98 5.61 10.45 -2.39
CA VAL A 98 5.05 10.21 -1.07
C VAL A 98 4.90 8.72 -0.86
N HIS A 99 5.51 8.24 0.21
CA HIS A 99 5.53 6.84 0.59
C HIS A 99 4.71 6.62 1.87
N PRO A 100 3.82 5.62 1.93
CA PRO A 100 2.97 5.39 3.09
C PRO A 100 3.67 4.55 4.18
N SER A 101 4.86 4.98 4.59
CA SER A 101 5.58 4.53 5.78
C SER A 101 6.43 5.65 6.34
N LEU A 102 7.02 5.44 7.52
CA LEU A 102 8.08 6.28 8.08
C LEU A 102 9.44 5.77 7.55
N LEU A 103 9.87 6.30 6.39
CA LEU A 103 11.17 5.97 5.81
C LEU A 103 12.31 6.25 6.81
N PRO A 104 13.33 5.40 6.83
CA PRO A 104 13.68 4.33 5.87
C PRO A 104 13.01 2.97 6.12
N ARG A 105 12.09 2.87 7.10
CA ARG A 105 11.35 1.63 7.38
C ARG A 105 10.33 1.35 6.28
N HIS A 106 10.24 0.08 5.86
CA HIS A 106 9.28 -0.41 4.87
C HIS A 106 9.38 0.26 3.48
N ARG A 107 10.59 0.35 2.91
CA ARG A 107 10.78 0.74 1.50
C ARG A 107 10.17 -0.31 0.58
N GLY A 108 9.43 0.09 -0.45
CA GLY A 108 8.88 -0.83 -1.44
C GLY A 108 7.37 -0.76 -1.60
N PRO A 109 6.78 -1.70 -2.37
CA PRO A 109 5.40 -1.59 -2.84
C PRO A 109 4.31 -1.78 -1.79
N ASP A 110 4.55 -2.58 -0.71
CA ASP A 110 3.49 -2.98 0.23
C ASP A 110 3.78 -2.62 1.71
N PRO A 111 4.09 -1.36 2.04
CA PRO A 111 4.46 -0.96 3.41
C PRO A 111 3.35 -1.17 4.44
N THR A 112 2.07 -1.08 4.05
CA THR A 112 0.94 -1.28 4.96
C THR A 112 0.80 -2.74 5.41
N PHE A 113 1.05 -3.69 4.50
CA PHE A 113 1.14 -5.11 4.86
C PHE A 113 2.24 -5.32 5.91
N TRP A 114 3.45 -4.85 5.60
CA TRP A 114 4.61 -5.11 6.47
C TRP A 114 4.51 -4.39 7.81
N ALA A 115 3.90 -3.21 7.88
CA ALA A 115 3.67 -2.51 9.14
C ALA A 115 2.77 -3.34 10.09
N ILE A 116 1.66 -3.88 9.58
CA ILE A 116 0.76 -4.72 10.39
C ILE A 116 1.40 -6.07 10.70
N ALA A 117 1.96 -6.77 9.71
CA ALA A 117 2.57 -8.09 9.88
C ALA A 117 3.74 -8.07 10.88
N SER A 118 4.54 -7.00 10.87
CA SER A 118 5.63 -6.79 11.83
C SER A 118 5.15 -6.43 13.23
N GLY A 119 3.88 -6.10 13.42
CA GLY A 119 3.33 -5.68 14.71
C GLY A 119 3.69 -4.25 15.08
N ASP A 120 3.92 -3.38 14.10
CA ASP A 120 4.16 -1.97 14.37
C ASP A 120 2.92 -1.34 15.01
N THR A 121 3.14 -0.53 16.03
CA THR A 121 2.07 0.25 16.68
C THR A 121 1.91 1.64 16.07
N GLU A 122 2.86 2.02 15.24
CA GLU A 122 2.96 3.32 14.60
C GLU A 122 3.51 3.15 13.18
N THR A 123 2.99 3.94 12.25
CA THR A 123 3.55 4.14 10.91
C THR A 123 3.39 5.63 10.53
N GLY A 124 3.31 5.94 9.25
CA GLY A 124 3.10 7.31 8.80
C GLY A 124 3.22 7.46 7.30
N VAL A 125 3.47 8.70 6.91
CA VAL A 125 3.75 9.05 5.53
C VAL A 125 5.03 9.86 5.45
N THR A 126 5.81 9.62 4.40
CA THR A 126 7.06 10.34 4.15
C THR A 126 7.03 10.96 2.76
N VAL A 127 7.25 12.26 2.67
CA VAL A 127 7.59 12.94 1.41
C VAL A 127 9.10 12.88 1.25
N HIS A 128 9.55 12.34 0.12
CA HIS A 128 10.98 12.15 -0.12
C HIS A 128 11.37 12.58 -1.55
N ARG A 129 12.66 12.81 -1.78
CA ARG A 129 13.20 12.98 -3.13
C ARG A 129 13.11 11.67 -3.89
N LEU A 130 12.76 11.73 -5.18
CA LEU A 130 12.90 10.58 -6.07
C LEU A 130 14.39 10.34 -6.36
N ALA A 131 14.82 9.09 -6.32
CA ALA A 131 16.20 8.67 -6.44
C ALA A 131 16.36 7.47 -7.40
N GLU A 132 17.58 6.96 -7.57
CA GLU A 132 17.88 5.84 -8.46
C GLU A 132 17.27 4.51 -8.00
N ALA A 133 17.03 4.37 -6.70
CA ALA A 133 16.37 3.19 -6.14
C ALA A 133 15.05 3.59 -5.45
N TYR A 134 14.16 2.62 -5.31
CA TYR A 134 12.86 2.85 -4.67
C TYR A 134 13.03 3.38 -3.25
N ASP A 135 12.35 4.49 -2.96
CA ASP A 135 12.15 5.08 -1.63
C ASP A 135 13.45 5.38 -0.86
N THR A 136 14.57 5.62 -1.57
CA THR A 136 15.91 5.85 -0.97
C THR A 136 16.32 7.31 -0.91
N GLY A 137 15.59 8.21 -1.54
CA GLY A 137 15.95 9.64 -1.57
C GLY A 137 15.72 10.32 -0.23
N ASP A 138 16.34 11.49 -0.06
CA ASP A 138 16.28 12.28 1.16
C ASP A 138 14.85 12.58 1.60
N ILE A 139 14.60 12.46 2.89
CA ILE A 139 13.32 12.79 3.51
C ILE A 139 13.14 14.30 3.54
N LEU A 140 12.02 14.80 3.00
CA LEU A 140 11.67 16.22 2.97
C LEU A 140 10.69 16.59 4.07
N ASP A 141 9.77 15.69 4.39
CA ASP A 141 8.75 15.85 5.42
C ASP A 141 8.18 14.48 5.79
N ALA A 142 7.65 14.35 7.00
CA ALA A 142 7.00 13.13 7.43
C ALA A 142 5.89 13.42 8.44
N GLU A 143 4.93 12.53 8.52
CA GLU A 143 3.87 12.59 9.52
C GLU A 143 3.59 11.20 10.08
N ARG A 144 3.53 11.10 11.41
CA ARG A 144 3.27 9.85 12.15
C ARG A 144 1.79 9.59 12.26
N LEU A 145 1.43 8.30 12.27
CA LEU A 145 0.08 7.82 12.48
C LEU A 145 0.12 6.57 13.37
N ALA A 146 -0.62 6.57 14.47
CA ALA A 146 -0.81 5.36 15.27
C ALA A 146 -1.64 4.34 14.48
N ILE A 147 -1.25 3.07 14.53
CA ILE A 147 -1.99 1.97 13.91
C ILE A 147 -3.03 1.48 14.91
N ASP A 148 -4.32 1.57 14.56
CA ASP A 148 -5.36 0.93 15.34
C ASP A 148 -5.18 -0.59 15.28
N PRO A 149 -5.14 -1.30 16.43
CA PRO A 149 -4.91 -2.74 16.46
C PRO A 149 -6.01 -3.56 15.77
N SER A 150 -7.16 -2.96 15.50
CA SER A 150 -8.25 -3.61 14.76
C SER A 150 -8.13 -3.48 13.23
N TRP A 151 -7.32 -2.54 12.74
CA TRP A 151 -7.22 -2.29 11.30
C TRP A 151 -6.59 -3.44 10.53
N ASN A 152 -7.10 -3.64 9.33
CA ASN A 152 -6.44 -4.40 8.28
C ASN A 152 -5.59 -3.48 7.37
N ALA A 153 -4.85 -4.07 6.42
CA ALA A 153 -3.96 -3.28 5.55
C ALA A 153 -4.70 -2.24 4.71
N TRP A 154 -5.93 -2.52 4.28
CA TRP A 154 -6.73 -1.59 3.49
C TRP A 154 -7.24 -0.41 4.33
N GLU A 155 -7.66 -0.66 5.57
CA GLU A 155 -8.08 0.38 6.52
C GLU A 155 -6.90 1.28 6.87
N LEU A 156 -5.73 0.70 7.12
CA LEU A 156 -4.49 1.45 7.33
C LEU A 156 -4.14 2.30 6.10
N ALA A 157 -4.18 1.73 4.89
CA ALA A 157 -3.91 2.46 3.65
C ALA A 157 -4.85 3.67 3.50
N ARG A 158 -6.14 3.49 3.76
CA ARG A 158 -7.13 4.59 3.75
C ARG A 158 -6.87 5.65 4.81
N ALA A 159 -6.42 5.26 6.00
CA ALA A 159 -6.07 6.20 7.05
C ALA A 159 -4.86 7.07 6.66
N LEU A 160 -3.92 6.51 5.87
CA LEU A 160 -2.74 7.20 5.37
C LEU A 160 -3.01 8.13 4.16
N ASP A 161 -4.13 7.99 3.46
CA ASP A 161 -4.45 8.82 2.28
C ASP A 161 -4.48 10.32 2.60
N ARG A 162 -5.18 10.73 3.65
CA ARG A 162 -5.32 12.15 4.01
C ARG A 162 -4.00 12.79 4.43
N PRO A 163 -3.21 12.21 5.36
CA PRO A 163 -1.89 12.75 5.68
C PRO A 163 -0.95 12.76 4.47
N SER A 164 -0.98 11.74 3.59
CA SER A 164 -0.12 11.73 2.39
C SER A 164 -0.44 12.88 1.45
N LEU A 165 -1.71 13.16 1.17
CA LEU A 165 -2.15 14.26 0.33
C LEU A 165 -1.84 15.62 0.98
N ARG A 166 -2.02 15.76 2.29
CA ARG A 166 -1.68 16.97 3.03
C ARG A 166 -0.21 17.28 2.91
N LYS A 167 0.67 16.31 3.25
CA LYS A 167 2.14 16.49 3.22
C LYS A 167 2.66 16.74 1.81
N LEU A 168 2.11 16.07 0.80
CA LEU A 168 2.43 16.35 -0.59
C LEU A 168 2.14 17.81 -0.94
N ARG A 169 0.92 18.29 -0.67
CA ARG A 169 0.49 19.65 -1.01
C ARG A 169 1.26 20.73 -0.23
N GLU A 170 1.54 20.49 1.04
CA GLU A 170 2.37 21.38 1.86
C GLU A 170 3.78 21.52 1.27
N THR A 171 4.42 20.38 0.92
CA THR A 171 5.77 20.37 0.32
C THR A 171 5.78 21.05 -1.05
N VAL A 172 4.82 20.74 -1.93
CA VAL A 172 4.69 21.39 -3.24
C VAL A 172 4.46 22.90 -3.08
N GLY A 173 3.63 23.31 -2.12
CA GLY A 173 3.37 24.71 -1.80
C GLY A 173 4.62 25.45 -1.34
N ARG A 174 5.47 24.85 -0.51
CA ARG A 174 6.76 25.40 -0.07
C ARG A 174 7.69 25.61 -1.27
N LEU A 175 7.83 24.58 -2.12
CA LEU A 175 8.63 24.66 -3.33
C LEU A 175 8.12 25.76 -4.29
N ALA A 176 6.79 25.92 -4.41
CA ALA A 176 6.17 26.97 -5.24
C ALA A 176 6.41 28.39 -4.72
N ARG A 177 6.63 28.57 -3.44
CA ARG A 177 7.05 29.85 -2.84
C ARG A 177 8.54 30.12 -2.97
N GLY A 178 9.31 29.20 -3.58
CA GLY A 178 10.76 29.29 -3.68
C GLY A 178 11.49 28.98 -2.37
N GLU A 179 10.81 28.36 -1.41
CA GLU A 179 11.45 27.97 -0.15
C GLU A 179 12.44 26.82 -0.38
N THR A 180 13.56 26.87 0.29
CA THR A 180 14.46 25.72 0.39
C THR A 180 13.79 24.67 1.27
N VAL A 181 13.58 23.47 0.72
CA VAL A 181 13.11 22.30 1.47
C VAL A 181 14.32 21.36 1.63
N PRO A 182 15.03 21.43 2.77
CA PRO A 182 16.20 20.61 2.98
C PRO A 182 15.80 19.16 3.06
N GLY A 183 16.59 18.30 2.43
CA GLY A 183 16.44 16.86 2.54
C GLY A 183 17.28 16.33 3.69
N VAL A 184 16.76 15.36 4.43
CA VAL A 184 17.51 14.61 5.45
C VAL A 184 17.85 13.25 4.85
N PRO A 185 19.14 12.90 4.69
CA PRO A 185 19.54 11.59 4.20
C PRO A 185 18.98 10.47 5.08
N GLN A 186 18.53 9.41 4.45
CA GLN A 186 18.05 8.23 5.17
C GLN A 186 19.23 7.40 5.70
N ASP A 187 19.16 6.96 6.96
CA ASP A 187 20.13 6.01 7.51
C ASP A 187 19.85 4.60 6.94
N PRO A 188 20.74 4.03 6.13
CA PRO A 188 20.56 2.71 5.55
C PRO A 188 20.54 1.58 6.60
N ALA A 189 21.13 1.78 7.77
CA ALA A 189 21.09 0.79 8.85
C ALA A 189 19.69 0.59 9.45
N LEU A 190 18.81 1.59 9.32
CA LEU A 190 17.42 1.53 9.78
C LEU A 190 16.45 1.09 8.69
N ALA A 191 16.95 0.85 7.47
CA ALA A 191 16.09 0.51 6.35
C ALA A 191 15.58 -0.93 6.44
N THR A 192 14.26 -1.09 6.20
CA THR A 192 13.64 -2.39 5.99
C THR A 192 12.92 -2.41 4.65
N GLN A 193 12.78 -3.60 4.05
CA GLN A 193 12.11 -3.78 2.76
C GLN A 193 10.66 -4.17 2.96
N ALA A 194 9.81 -3.75 2.03
CA ALA A 194 8.38 -4.05 2.00
C ALA A 194 7.97 -4.58 0.60
N PRO A 195 8.49 -5.76 0.20
CA PRO A 195 8.11 -6.36 -1.09
C PRO A 195 6.64 -6.75 -1.10
N THR A 196 6.08 -6.89 -2.30
CA THR A 196 4.74 -7.47 -2.47
C THR A 196 4.75 -8.90 -1.91
N PRO A 197 3.79 -9.25 -1.02
CA PRO A 197 3.65 -10.62 -0.53
C PRO A 197 3.49 -11.62 -1.68
N ASP A 198 4.33 -12.64 -1.70
CA ASP A 198 4.22 -13.78 -2.59
C ASP A 198 3.31 -14.86 -1.99
N ASP A 199 3.03 -15.92 -2.74
CA ASP A 199 2.18 -17.01 -2.29
C ASP A 199 2.69 -17.65 -0.99
N ALA A 200 4.00 -17.80 -0.83
CA ALA A 200 4.61 -18.36 0.36
C ALA A 200 4.43 -17.45 1.58
N THR A 201 4.47 -16.14 1.36
CA THR A 201 4.18 -15.12 2.39
C THR A 201 2.70 -15.10 2.74
N CYS A 202 1.80 -15.33 1.78
CA CYS A 202 0.35 -15.36 2.04
C CYS A 202 -0.12 -16.63 2.77
N ALA A 203 0.69 -17.70 2.79
CA ALA A 203 0.36 -18.95 3.46
C ALA A 203 0.33 -18.80 5.00
N LEU A 204 -0.72 -19.28 5.64
CA LEU A 204 -0.80 -19.35 7.10
C LEU A 204 0.12 -20.46 7.63
N ARG A 205 0.87 -20.12 8.66
CA ARG A 205 1.70 -21.08 9.41
C ARG A 205 1.10 -21.28 10.79
N TRP A 206 0.36 -22.33 10.96
CA TRP A 206 -0.38 -22.61 12.18
C TRP A 206 0.49 -22.83 13.41
N SER A 207 1.78 -23.12 13.23
CA SER A 207 2.77 -23.19 14.33
C SER A 207 3.11 -21.82 14.95
N TRP A 208 2.70 -20.71 14.30
CA TRP A 208 2.88 -19.37 14.86
C TRP A 208 1.98 -19.14 16.08
N PRO A 209 2.37 -18.20 16.98
CA PRO A 209 1.49 -17.71 18.02
C PRO A 209 0.18 -17.13 17.45
N THR A 210 -0.90 -17.31 18.19
CA THR A 210 -2.25 -16.82 17.84
C THR A 210 -2.26 -15.36 17.40
N GLU A 211 -1.57 -14.50 18.15
CA GLU A 211 -1.51 -13.07 17.83
C GLU A 211 -0.81 -12.80 16.50
N GLN A 212 0.26 -13.54 16.19
CA GLN A 212 0.96 -13.41 14.92
C GLN A 212 0.09 -13.86 13.75
N ILE A 213 -0.66 -14.95 13.89
CA ILE A 213 -1.63 -15.41 12.89
C ILE A 213 -2.71 -14.35 12.64
N LEU A 214 -3.26 -13.78 13.70
CA LEU A 214 -4.29 -12.74 13.60
C LEU A 214 -3.76 -11.47 12.92
N ARG A 215 -2.55 -11.05 13.24
CA ARG A 215 -1.89 -9.92 12.55
C ARG A 215 -1.67 -10.23 11.08
N HIS A 216 -1.19 -11.42 10.77
CA HIS A 216 -0.92 -11.84 9.39
C HIS A 216 -2.19 -11.85 8.54
N ILE A 217 -3.30 -12.38 9.07
CA ILE A 217 -4.60 -12.34 8.42
C ILE A 217 -5.02 -10.88 8.15
N ARG A 218 -4.93 -10.00 9.15
CA ARG A 218 -5.27 -8.57 8.97
C ARG A 218 -4.35 -7.88 7.96
N ALA A 219 -3.07 -8.21 7.96
CA ALA A 219 -2.10 -7.63 7.03
C ALA A 219 -2.40 -7.98 5.57
N LEU A 220 -2.98 -9.15 5.30
CA LEU A 220 -3.34 -9.61 3.96
C LEU A 220 -4.78 -9.28 3.56
N ALA A 221 -5.62 -8.85 4.49
CA ALA A 221 -7.03 -8.56 4.23
C ALA A 221 -7.27 -7.16 3.66
N PRO A 222 -8.25 -6.99 2.74
CA PRO A 222 -9.12 -8.01 2.18
C PRO A 222 -8.50 -8.79 1.01
N ALA A 223 -7.37 -8.36 0.48
CA ALA A 223 -6.68 -8.98 -0.65
C ALA A 223 -5.16 -8.83 -0.49
N PRO A 224 -4.39 -9.89 -0.83
CA PRO A 224 -4.79 -11.15 -1.45
C PRO A 224 -5.53 -12.11 -0.51
N GLY A 225 -5.52 -11.90 0.81
CA GLY A 225 -6.00 -12.80 1.84
C GLY A 225 -4.93 -13.79 2.30
N ALA A 226 -5.07 -14.28 3.53
CA ALA A 226 -4.18 -15.32 4.08
C ALA A 226 -4.77 -16.69 3.75
N TRP A 227 -4.03 -17.55 3.07
CA TRP A 227 -4.54 -18.83 2.64
C TRP A 227 -3.98 -20.00 3.46
N THR A 228 -4.77 -21.06 3.51
CA THR A 228 -4.42 -22.35 4.11
C THR A 228 -5.20 -23.47 3.39
N GLU A 229 -4.83 -24.71 3.67
CA GLU A 229 -5.60 -25.88 3.24
C GLU A 229 -6.28 -26.52 4.47
N ILE A 230 -7.56 -26.79 4.37
CA ILE A 230 -8.35 -27.51 5.40
C ILE A 230 -9.12 -28.63 4.72
N ASN A 231 -8.87 -29.85 5.14
CA ASN A 231 -9.50 -31.06 4.57
C ASN A 231 -9.42 -31.13 3.03
N GLY A 232 -8.23 -30.78 2.47
CA GLY A 232 -7.98 -30.81 1.03
C GLY A 232 -8.62 -29.69 0.22
N ARG A 233 -9.21 -28.68 0.88
CA ARG A 233 -9.81 -27.50 0.22
C ARG A 233 -9.01 -26.24 0.50
N LEU A 234 -8.84 -25.40 -0.49
CA LEU A 234 -8.20 -24.09 -0.34
C LEU A 234 -9.13 -23.13 0.40
N VAL A 235 -8.66 -22.58 1.51
CA VAL A 235 -9.40 -21.60 2.33
C VAL A 235 -8.61 -20.31 2.42
N THR A 236 -9.18 -19.21 1.98
CA THR A 236 -8.65 -17.86 2.16
C THR A 236 -9.30 -17.22 3.38
N VAL A 237 -8.51 -16.92 4.40
CA VAL A 237 -9.00 -16.33 5.65
C VAL A 237 -8.85 -14.81 5.57
N LEU A 238 -9.97 -14.11 5.64
CA LEU A 238 -10.05 -12.65 5.56
C LEU A 238 -10.22 -12.00 6.94
N ARG A 239 -10.82 -12.74 7.89
CA ARG A 239 -10.99 -12.31 9.28
C ARG A 239 -11.04 -13.51 10.23
N ALA A 240 -10.33 -13.37 11.34
CA ALA A 240 -10.33 -14.33 12.44
C ALA A 240 -10.32 -13.59 13.78
N SER A 241 -10.65 -14.30 14.85
CA SER A 241 -10.57 -13.82 16.23
C SER A 241 -9.95 -14.89 17.15
N PRO A 242 -9.44 -14.54 18.33
CA PRO A 242 -8.99 -15.53 19.29
C PRO A 242 -10.14 -16.47 19.66
N ALA A 243 -9.89 -17.77 19.73
CA ALA A 243 -10.86 -18.73 20.23
C ALA A 243 -10.95 -18.66 21.76
N PRO A 244 -12.16 -18.60 22.35
CA PRO A 244 -12.32 -18.56 23.81
C PRO A 244 -11.93 -19.87 24.49
N SER A 245 -12.07 -20.99 23.78
CA SER A 245 -11.70 -22.34 24.23
C SER A 245 -11.38 -23.22 23.02
N PHE A 246 -10.60 -24.26 23.24
CA PHE A 246 -10.27 -25.27 22.24
C PHE A 246 -9.83 -26.58 22.90
N PRO A 247 -10.04 -27.76 22.26
CA PRO A 247 -9.55 -29.02 22.75
C PRO A 247 -8.04 -29.05 22.81
N ALA A 248 -7.47 -29.43 23.96
CA ALA A 248 -6.02 -29.49 24.19
C ALA A 248 -5.30 -30.53 23.31
N ALA A 249 -6.03 -31.50 22.78
CA ALA A 249 -5.49 -32.59 21.95
C ALA A 249 -5.23 -32.17 20.50
N LEU A 250 -5.68 -30.99 20.07
CA LEU A 250 -5.45 -30.53 18.70
C LEU A 250 -3.99 -30.10 18.50
N GLU A 251 -3.41 -30.53 17.40
CA GLU A 251 -2.11 -30.06 16.92
C GLU A 251 -2.27 -28.78 16.09
N PRO A 252 -1.22 -27.94 16.00
CA PRO A 252 -1.24 -26.73 15.17
C PRO A 252 -1.64 -27.02 13.72
N GLY A 253 -2.71 -26.36 13.24
CA GLY A 253 -3.31 -26.57 11.91
C GLY A 253 -4.52 -27.52 11.91
N GLU A 254 -4.70 -28.29 12.96
CA GLU A 254 -5.93 -29.05 13.11
C GLU A 254 -7.09 -28.15 13.52
N GLY A 255 -8.25 -28.41 12.94
CA GLY A 255 -9.47 -27.64 13.21
C GLY A 255 -10.62 -28.53 13.67
N THR A 256 -11.56 -27.89 14.35
CA THR A 256 -12.82 -28.54 14.80
C THR A 256 -13.90 -27.49 15.06
N ILE A 257 -15.10 -27.95 15.38
CA ILE A 257 -16.21 -27.09 15.79
C ILE A 257 -16.34 -27.11 17.32
N VAL A 258 -16.32 -25.91 17.93
CA VAL A 258 -16.56 -25.71 19.36
C VAL A 258 -17.68 -24.69 19.52
N ASP A 259 -18.76 -25.04 20.19
CA ASP A 259 -19.96 -24.20 20.36
C ASP A 259 -20.47 -23.60 19.04
N GLY A 260 -20.42 -24.41 17.97
CA GLY A 260 -20.80 -24.02 16.61
C GLY A 260 -19.84 -23.01 15.96
N LEU A 261 -18.64 -22.81 16.48
CA LEU A 261 -17.60 -21.95 15.91
C LEU A 261 -16.51 -22.80 15.24
N PRO A 262 -16.17 -22.51 13.99
CA PRO A 262 -15.05 -23.16 13.31
C PRO A 262 -13.73 -22.62 13.87
N ILE A 263 -12.99 -23.46 14.56
CA ILE A 263 -11.71 -23.10 15.17
C ILE A 263 -10.56 -23.88 14.54
N VAL A 264 -9.37 -23.26 14.50
CA VAL A 264 -8.11 -23.92 14.11
C VAL A 264 -7.08 -23.68 15.18
N ARG A 265 -6.36 -24.74 15.56
CA ARG A 265 -5.27 -24.70 16.54
C ARG A 265 -4.09 -23.89 16.01
N ALA A 266 -3.58 -22.97 16.84
CA ALA A 266 -2.35 -22.20 16.64
C ALA A 266 -1.23 -22.72 17.54
N GLY A 267 -0.03 -22.17 17.46
CA GLY A 267 1.13 -22.61 18.25
C GLY A 267 0.94 -22.51 19.76
N ASP A 268 0.23 -21.49 20.24
CA ASP A 268 0.00 -21.23 21.68
C ASP A 268 -1.48 -21.11 22.08
N GLY A 269 -2.38 -21.16 21.11
CA GLY A 269 -3.82 -20.96 21.31
C GLY A 269 -4.61 -21.52 20.13
N ALA A 270 -5.75 -20.91 19.82
CA ALA A 270 -6.53 -21.22 18.62
C ALA A 270 -7.23 -19.95 18.11
N VAL A 271 -7.65 -19.99 16.87
CA VAL A 271 -8.40 -18.90 16.22
C VAL A 271 -9.75 -19.40 15.72
N VAL A 272 -10.76 -18.53 15.83
CA VAL A 272 -12.05 -18.72 15.17
C VAL A 272 -11.96 -18.13 13.76
N LEU A 273 -12.35 -18.89 12.74
CA LEU A 273 -12.51 -18.41 11.39
C LEU A 273 -13.82 -17.62 11.30
N VAL A 274 -13.75 -16.31 10.96
CA VAL A 274 -14.91 -15.39 10.99
C VAL A 274 -15.40 -15.02 9.60
N ALA A 275 -14.47 -14.76 8.67
CA ALA A 275 -14.79 -14.49 7.27
C ALA A 275 -13.73 -15.17 6.40
N CYS A 276 -14.19 -16.03 5.51
CA CYS A 276 -13.35 -16.81 4.62
C CYS A 276 -13.96 -16.92 3.22
N GLU A 277 -13.10 -17.31 2.29
CA GLU A 277 -13.50 -17.82 0.99
C GLU A 277 -13.03 -19.28 0.92
N ILE A 278 -13.84 -20.16 0.32
CA ILE A 278 -13.49 -21.55 0.05
C ILE A 278 -13.45 -21.70 -1.47
N GLU A 279 -12.31 -22.16 -2.00
CA GLU A 279 -12.07 -22.26 -3.46
C GLU A 279 -12.36 -20.94 -4.21
N GLY A 280 -12.11 -19.77 -3.54
CA GLY A 280 -12.31 -18.43 -4.09
C GLY A 280 -13.73 -17.88 -4.01
N GLU A 281 -14.69 -18.64 -3.43
CA GLU A 281 -16.06 -18.20 -3.22
C GLU A 281 -16.31 -17.84 -1.76
N PRO A 282 -17.04 -16.74 -1.45
CA PRO A 282 -17.37 -16.36 -0.09
C PRO A 282 -18.09 -17.49 0.66
N ALA A 283 -17.59 -17.87 1.81
CA ALA A 283 -18.14 -18.95 2.64
C ALA A 283 -19.11 -18.41 3.69
N SER A 284 -20.27 -19.04 3.81
CA SER A 284 -21.18 -18.87 4.95
C SER A 284 -20.63 -19.55 6.21
N ARG A 285 -21.27 -19.32 7.35
CA ARG A 285 -20.89 -20.03 8.59
C ARG A 285 -21.17 -21.53 8.48
N GLU A 286 -22.25 -21.90 7.82
CA GLU A 286 -22.64 -23.27 7.56
C GLU A 286 -21.59 -23.98 6.69
N ASP A 287 -21.11 -23.35 5.63
CA ASP A 287 -20.03 -23.89 4.77
C ASP A 287 -18.75 -24.14 5.57
N LEU A 288 -18.41 -23.23 6.49
CA LEU A 288 -17.23 -23.39 7.36
C LEU A 288 -17.42 -24.52 8.38
N VAL A 289 -18.62 -24.72 8.90
CA VAL A 289 -18.92 -25.88 9.79
C VAL A 289 -18.81 -27.18 9.02
N GLU A 290 -19.45 -27.28 7.86
CA GLU A 290 -19.39 -28.46 6.99
C GLU A 290 -17.96 -28.82 6.57
N LEU A 291 -17.09 -27.82 6.35
CA LEU A 291 -15.68 -28.02 6.03
C LEU A 291 -14.93 -28.83 7.09
N PHE A 292 -15.32 -28.73 8.38
CA PHE A 292 -14.70 -29.46 9.48
C PHE A 292 -15.41 -30.75 9.84
N GLU A 293 -16.66 -30.93 9.43
CA GLU A 293 -17.43 -32.17 9.67
C GLU A 293 -17.21 -33.22 8.57
N SER A 294 -16.80 -32.81 7.38
CA SER A 294 -16.52 -33.66 6.22
C SER A 294 -15.14 -34.34 6.39
N ARG A 295 -15.05 -35.35 7.25
CA ARG A 295 -13.88 -36.24 7.38
C ARG A 295 -14.09 -37.56 6.65
#